data_73a07a7db46875636ee12043b29d5c2c
#
_entry.id   73a07a7db46875636ee12043b29d5c2c
#
_cell.length_a   1.000
_cell.length_b   1.000
_cell.length_c   1.000
_cell.angle_alpha   90.00
_cell.angle_beta   90.00
_cell.angle_gamma   90.00
#
_symmetry.space_group_name_H-M   'P 1'
#
loop_
_entity.id
_entity.type
_entity.pdbx_description
1 polymer ?
#
loop_
_entity_poly.entity_id
_entity_poly.type
_entity_poly.pdbx_seq_one_letter_code
_entity_poly.pdbx_strand_id
1 'polypeptide(L)'
;MKPNTLTIVSLLSVILLPFHIAGDVALGLDKGGSGMFFVVVPILLVIACAALLLAERRLGHVIMFLGGLATLGMPLIHRNNGFTPTIAKAPGGVFFMWTLVALGVTGGLAMILSARGLWNLRSRKS
;
A
#
# COMPACT_ATOMS: atom_id res chain seq x y z
N MET A 1 3.66 4.14 -23.05
CA MET A 1 4.46 4.57 -21.87
C MET A 1 4.95 3.32 -21.15
N LYS A 2 6.24 3.20 -20.95
CA LYS A 2 6.79 2.07 -20.17
C LYS A 2 6.54 2.35 -18.68
N PRO A 3 5.92 1.42 -17.93
CA PRO A 3 5.75 1.61 -16.50
C PRO A 3 7.13 1.66 -15.83
N ASN A 4 7.36 2.67 -15.00
CA ASN A 4 8.57 2.74 -14.20
C ASN A 4 8.42 1.89 -12.92
N THR A 5 9.52 1.65 -12.22
CA THR A 5 9.50 0.83 -10.98
C THR A 5 8.54 1.39 -9.94
N LEU A 6 8.45 2.72 -9.80
CA LEU A 6 7.51 3.37 -8.89
C LEU A 6 6.06 3.04 -9.23
N THR A 7 5.68 3.11 -10.51
CA THR A 7 4.34 2.74 -10.97
C THR A 7 4.04 1.28 -10.61
N ILE A 8 4.96 0.36 -10.87
CA ILE A 8 4.79 -1.07 -10.60
C ILE A 8 4.57 -1.32 -9.10
N VAL A 9 5.44 -0.81 -8.23
CA VAL A 9 5.31 -1.05 -6.78
C VAL A 9 4.08 -0.39 -6.18
N SER A 10 3.67 0.78 -6.69
CA SER A 10 2.44 1.45 -6.26
C SER A 10 1.20 0.65 -6.66
N LEU A 11 1.15 0.11 -7.88
CA LEU A 11 0.05 -0.74 -8.32
C LEU A 11 0.01 -2.08 -7.58
N LEU A 12 1.16 -2.65 -7.23
CA LEU A 12 1.22 -3.85 -6.37
C LEU A 12 0.60 -3.57 -4.99
N SER A 13 0.89 -2.42 -4.38
CA SER A 13 0.25 -2.02 -3.12
C SER A 13 -1.26 -1.86 -3.28
N VAL A 14 -1.72 -1.28 -4.40
CA VAL A 14 -3.16 -1.13 -4.72
C VAL A 14 -3.86 -2.49 -4.82
N ILE A 15 -3.19 -3.51 -5.37
CA ILE A 15 -3.74 -4.86 -5.49
C ILE A 15 -3.69 -5.60 -4.14
N LEU A 16 -2.60 -5.49 -3.41
CA LEU A 16 -2.40 -6.22 -2.15
C LEU A 16 -3.31 -5.73 -1.02
N LEU A 17 -3.61 -4.43 -0.98
CA LEU A 17 -4.37 -3.86 0.13
C LEU A 17 -5.81 -4.40 0.24
N PRO A 18 -6.60 -4.56 -0.84
CA PRO A 18 -7.91 -5.20 -0.76
C PRO A 18 -7.86 -6.64 -0.24
N PHE A 19 -6.86 -7.43 -0.66
CA PHE A 19 -6.66 -8.79 -0.14
C PHE A 19 -6.33 -8.78 1.34
N HIS A 20 -5.52 -7.84 1.79
CA HIS A 20 -5.21 -7.69 3.21
C HIS A 20 -6.46 -7.33 4.03
N ILE A 21 -7.25 -6.35 3.57
CA ILE A 21 -8.50 -5.95 4.25
C ILE A 21 -9.51 -7.10 4.28
N ALA A 22 -9.64 -7.85 3.18
CA ALA A 22 -10.48 -9.04 3.16
C ALA A 22 -10.04 -10.08 4.20
N GLY A 23 -8.72 -10.25 4.38
CA GLY A 23 -8.15 -11.09 5.43
C GLY A 23 -8.45 -10.58 6.83
N ASP A 24 -8.34 -9.27 7.08
CA ASP A 24 -8.69 -8.63 8.35
C ASP A 24 -10.13 -8.92 8.74
N VAL A 25 -11.05 -8.73 7.80
CA VAL A 25 -12.48 -9.02 8.02
C VAL A 25 -12.72 -10.51 8.27
N ALA A 26 -12.11 -11.39 7.46
CA ALA A 26 -12.28 -12.83 7.58
C ALA A 26 -11.73 -13.40 8.89
N LEU A 27 -10.65 -12.83 9.41
CA LEU A 27 -10.01 -13.22 10.67
C LEU A 27 -10.62 -12.49 11.90
N GLY A 28 -11.58 -11.59 11.69
CA GLY A 28 -12.23 -10.82 12.77
C GLY A 28 -11.31 -9.81 13.46
N LEU A 29 -10.24 -9.39 12.78
CA LEU A 29 -9.30 -8.40 13.32
C LEU A 29 -9.80 -6.97 13.11
N ASP A 30 -10.59 -6.73 12.07
CA ASP A 30 -11.25 -5.46 11.80
C ASP A 30 -12.69 -5.45 12.33
N LYS A 31 -12.97 -4.52 13.23
CA LYS A 31 -14.31 -4.28 13.78
C LYS A 31 -15.23 -3.47 12.86
N GLY A 32 -14.65 -2.79 11.85
CA GLY A 32 -15.38 -1.99 10.87
C GLY A 32 -16.10 -2.82 9.80
N GLY A 33 -15.75 -4.09 9.67
CA GLY A 33 -16.35 -5.02 8.71
C GLY A 33 -16.23 -4.51 7.25
N SER A 34 -17.20 -4.87 6.42
CA SER A 34 -17.21 -4.49 4.98
C SER A 34 -17.31 -2.98 4.73
N GLY A 35 -17.69 -2.17 5.72
CA GLY A 35 -17.76 -0.70 5.60
C GLY A 35 -16.43 -0.05 5.27
N MET A 36 -15.32 -0.67 5.67
CA MET A 36 -13.96 -0.21 5.34
C MET A 36 -13.73 -0.11 3.82
N PHE A 37 -14.31 -0.99 3.02
CA PHE A 37 -14.15 -0.96 1.57
C PHE A 37 -14.69 0.33 0.92
N PHE A 38 -15.76 0.91 1.45
CA PHE A 38 -16.32 2.17 0.93
C PHE A 38 -15.35 3.36 1.11
N VAL A 39 -14.48 3.30 2.11
CA VAL A 39 -13.45 4.31 2.34
C VAL A 39 -12.19 4.01 1.53
N VAL A 40 -11.76 2.76 1.53
CA VAL A 40 -10.48 2.37 0.95
C VAL A 40 -10.51 2.35 -0.58
N VAL A 41 -11.60 1.89 -1.21
CA VAL A 41 -11.69 1.82 -2.68
C VAL A 41 -11.46 3.16 -3.37
N PRO A 42 -12.09 4.28 -2.97
CA PRO A 42 -11.78 5.59 -3.55
C PRO A 42 -10.30 5.99 -3.40
N ILE A 43 -9.70 5.72 -2.25
CA ILE A 43 -8.27 6.01 -1.99
C ILE A 43 -7.39 5.19 -2.95
N LEU A 44 -7.69 3.90 -3.13
CA LEU A 44 -6.96 3.03 -4.06
C LEU A 44 -7.07 3.52 -5.50
N LEU A 45 -8.26 3.99 -5.93
CA LEU A 45 -8.46 4.57 -7.25
C LEU A 45 -7.60 5.83 -7.45
N VAL A 46 -7.52 6.71 -6.43
CA VAL A 46 -6.65 7.89 -6.49
C VAL A 46 -5.18 7.50 -6.63
N ILE A 47 -4.71 6.51 -5.87
CA ILE A 47 -3.33 6.02 -5.96
C ILE A 47 -3.06 5.38 -7.34
N ALA A 48 -3.99 4.57 -7.84
CA ALA A 48 -3.87 3.94 -9.16
C ALA A 48 -3.82 5.00 -10.28
N CYS A 49 -4.71 5.99 -10.24
CA CYS A 49 -4.70 7.11 -11.18
C CYS A 49 -3.39 7.90 -11.11
N ALA A 50 -2.88 8.17 -9.90
CA ALA A 50 -1.61 8.84 -9.72
C ALA A 50 -0.44 8.03 -10.32
N ALA A 51 -0.41 6.72 -10.10
CA ALA A 51 0.62 5.83 -10.62
C ALA A 51 0.58 5.69 -12.15
N LEU A 52 -0.60 5.71 -12.75
CA LEU A 52 -0.76 5.51 -14.20
C LEU A 52 -0.71 6.81 -15.00
N LEU A 53 -1.31 7.88 -14.49
CA LEU A 53 -1.52 9.13 -15.26
C LEU A 53 -0.60 10.26 -14.82
N LEU A 54 -0.11 10.24 -13.58
CA LEU A 54 0.67 11.32 -12.98
C LEU A 54 2.08 10.89 -12.56
N ALA A 55 2.57 9.72 -13.03
CA ALA A 55 3.83 9.13 -12.60
C ALA A 55 5.06 10.06 -12.74
N GLU A 56 5.04 10.96 -13.72
CA GLU A 56 6.13 11.90 -13.99
C GLU A 56 5.89 13.30 -13.38
N ARG A 57 4.74 13.49 -12.73
CA ARG A 57 4.35 14.78 -12.15
C ARG A 57 4.59 14.82 -10.64
N ARG A 58 4.89 16.01 -10.12
CA ARG A 58 5.06 16.23 -8.67
C ARG A 58 3.87 15.70 -7.85
N LEU A 59 2.66 15.99 -8.31
CA LEU A 59 1.43 15.55 -7.63
C LEU A 59 1.36 14.02 -7.56
N GLY A 60 1.69 13.32 -8.64
CA GLY A 60 1.73 11.85 -8.66
C GLY A 60 2.71 11.29 -7.64
N HIS A 61 3.94 11.84 -7.59
CA HIS A 61 4.92 11.43 -6.58
C HIS A 61 4.46 11.69 -5.15
N VAL A 62 3.77 12.82 -4.88
CA VAL A 62 3.22 13.11 -3.54
C VAL A 62 2.15 12.09 -3.17
N ILE A 63 1.21 11.79 -4.06
CA ILE A 63 0.14 10.82 -3.81
C ILE A 63 0.72 9.43 -3.58
N MET A 64 1.67 8.97 -4.43
CA MET A 64 2.32 7.67 -4.28
C MET A 64 3.19 7.59 -3.02
N PHE A 65 3.80 8.69 -2.59
CA PHE A 65 4.52 8.77 -1.32
C PHE A 65 3.59 8.56 -0.13
N LEU A 66 2.45 9.25 -0.09
CA LEU A 66 1.45 9.11 0.98
C LEU A 66 0.82 7.72 0.99
N GLY A 67 0.52 7.17 -0.19
CA GLY A 67 0.04 5.79 -0.33
C GLY A 67 1.07 4.76 0.15
N GLY A 68 2.34 4.96 -0.20
CA GLY A 68 3.45 4.14 0.26
C GLY A 68 3.63 4.20 1.78
N LEU A 69 3.53 5.39 2.37
CA LEU A 69 3.59 5.56 3.82
C LEU A 69 2.45 4.84 4.53
N ALA A 70 1.23 4.94 4.01
CA ALA A 70 0.06 4.25 4.57
C ALA A 70 0.22 2.73 4.52
N THR A 71 0.65 2.16 3.39
CA THR A 71 0.86 0.70 3.25
C THR A 71 2.07 0.19 4.02
N LEU A 72 3.14 0.98 4.13
CA LEU A 72 4.28 0.68 5.01
C LEU A 72 3.85 0.62 6.49
N GLY A 73 2.86 1.43 6.88
CA GLY A 73 2.31 1.45 8.24
C GLY A 73 1.50 0.19 8.60
N MET A 74 0.98 -0.57 7.62
CA MET A 74 0.13 -1.74 7.89
C MET A 74 0.78 -2.80 8.80
N PRO A 75 2.02 -3.26 8.56
CA PRO A 75 2.68 -4.19 9.49
C PRO A 75 2.85 -3.62 10.90
N LEU A 76 3.06 -2.31 11.02
CA LEU A 76 3.23 -1.64 12.32
C LEU A 76 1.91 -1.60 13.11
N ILE A 77 0.80 -1.32 12.44
CA ILE A 77 -0.54 -1.33 13.05
C ILE A 77 -0.89 -2.74 13.56
N HIS A 78 -0.54 -3.78 12.79
CA HIS A 78 -0.85 -5.17 13.11
C HIS A 78 0.25 -5.91 13.89
N ARG A 79 1.29 -5.22 14.36
CA ARG A 79 2.44 -5.87 15.02
C ARG A 79 2.08 -6.74 16.22
N ASN A 80 1.05 -6.38 16.97
CA ASN A 80 0.67 -7.07 18.20
C ASN A 80 -0.37 -8.18 18.00
N ASN A 81 -1.15 -8.13 16.92
CA ASN A 81 -2.26 -9.05 16.67
C ASN A 81 -2.18 -9.79 15.32
N GLY A 82 -1.46 -9.26 14.35
CA GLY A 82 -1.37 -9.83 13.00
C GLY A 82 -0.32 -10.93 12.85
N PHE A 83 0.73 -10.94 13.69
CA PHE A 83 1.84 -11.91 13.64
C PHE A 83 1.84 -12.89 14.81
N THR A 84 0.68 -13.39 15.20
CA THR A 84 0.55 -14.32 16.33
C THR A 84 0.46 -15.76 15.85
N PRO A 85 0.85 -16.74 16.69
CA PRO A 85 0.64 -18.15 16.37
C PRO A 85 -0.83 -18.53 16.14
N THR A 86 -1.77 -17.82 16.75
CA THR A 86 -3.20 -17.99 16.55
C THR A 86 -3.59 -17.64 15.13
N ILE A 87 -3.12 -16.52 14.63
CA ILE A 87 -3.35 -16.10 13.23
C ILE A 87 -2.67 -17.07 12.27
N ALA A 88 -1.43 -17.46 12.52
CA ALA A 88 -0.70 -18.40 11.66
C ALA A 88 -1.42 -19.74 11.47
N LYS A 89 -2.15 -20.21 12.49
CA LYS A 89 -2.91 -21.47 12.46
C LYS A 89 -4.33 -21.30 11.91
N ALA A 90 -4.83 -20.08 11.80
CA ALA A 90 -6.17 -19.81 11.27
C ALA A 90 -6.19 -20.06 9.74
N PRO A 91 -7.34 -20.49 9.17
CA PRO A 91 -7.49 -20.57 7.72
C PRO A 91 -7.19 -19.20 7.06
N GLY A 92 -6.26 -19.17 6.09
CA GLY A 92 -5.83 -17.94 5.43
C GLY A 92 -4.87 -17.06 6.24
N GLY A 93 -4.53 -17.41 7.49
CA GLY A 93 -3.68 -16.60 8.36
C GLY A 93 -2.26 -16.41 7.83
N VAL A 94 -1.66 -17.43 7.26
CA VAL A 94 -0.33 -17.33 6.64
C VAL A 94 -0.36 -16.37 5.44
N PHE A 95 -1.39 -16.45 4.61
CA PHE A 95 -1.58 -15.52 3.49
C PHE A 95 -1.76 -14.08 3.98
N PHE A 96 -2.54 -13.88 5.04
CA PHE A 96 -2.72 -12.58 5.67
C PHE A 96 -1.38 -12.00 6.17
N MET A 97 -0.58 -12.79 6.89
CA MET A 97 0.76 -12.38 7.34
C MET A 97 1.68 -12.02 6.18
N TRP A 98 1.62 -12.81 5.09
CA TRP A 98 2.37 -12.52 3.87
C TRP A 98 1.95 -11.18 3.23
N THR A 99 0.65 -10.88 3.17
CA THR A 99 0.17 -9.59 2.64
C THR A 99 0.66 -8.40 3.47
N LEU A 100 0.77 -8.54 4.79
CA LEU A 100 1.36 -7.51 5.67
C LEU A 100 2.82 -7.22 5.31
N VAL A 101 3.62 -8.27 5.15
CA VAL A 101 5.04 -8.13 4.77
C VAL A 101 5.15 -7.53 3.38
N ALA A 102 4.38 -8.02 2.42
CA ALA A 102 4.39 -7.53 1.04
C ALA A 102 3.98 -6.05 0.96
N LEU A 103 2.96 -5.62 1.71
CA LEU A 103 2.54 -4.21 1.81
C LEU A 103 3.63 -3.34 2.45
N GLY A 104 4.31 -3.84 3.48
CA GLY A 104 5.44 -3.14 4.08
C GLY A 104 6.58 -2.91 3.07
N VAL A 105 6.94 -3.94 2.31
CA VAL A 105 8.01 -3.87 1.31
C VAL A 105 7.61 -2.96 0.14
N THR A 106 6.46 -3.18 -0.48
CA THR A 106 6.00 -2.36 -1.62
C THR A 106 5.74 -0.91 -1.22
N GLY A 107 5.16 -0.68 -0.05
CA GLY A 107 4.95 0.66 0.51
C GLY A 107 6.25 1.39 0.79
N GLY A 108 7.21 0.73 1.41
CA GLY A 108 8.55 1.29 1.66
C GLY A 108 9.28 1.66 0.37
N LEU A 109 9.25 0.79 -0.64
CA LEU A 109 9.83 1.06 -1.95
C LEU A 109 9.12 2.22 -2.65
N ALA A 110 7.78 2.26 -2.65
CA ALA A 110 7.01 3.35 -3.23
C ALA A 110 7.36 4.69 -2.56
N MET A 111 7.47 4.72 -1.24
CA MET A 111 7.87 5.91 -0.47
C MET A 111 9.27 6.40 -0.86
N ILE A 112 10.26 5.52 -0.89
CA ILE A 112 11.65 5.88 -1.24
C ILE A 112 11.75 6.38 -2.69
N LEU A 113 11.14 5.66 -3.63
CA LEU A 113 11.18 6.02 -5.05
C LEU A 113 10.44 7.34 -5.33
N SER A 114 9.31 7.58 -4.64
CA SER A 114 8.57 8.84 -4.74
C SER A 114 9.38 10.01 -4.20
N ALA A 115 10.03 9.84 -3.04
CA ALA A 115 10.90 10.86 -2.46
C ALA A 115 12.07 11.21 -3.39
N ARG A 116 12.72 10.21 -3.99
CA ARG A 116 13.78 10.43 -5.01
C ARG A 116 13.25 11.15 -6.24
N GLY A 117 12.06 10.77 -6.72
CA GLY A 117 11.40 11.44 -7.84
C GLY A 117 11.13 12.92 -7.55
N LEU A 118 10.61 13.24 -6.38
CA LEU A 118 10.38 14.62 -5.93
C LEU A 118 11.68 15.42 -5.85
N TRP A 119 12.74 14.80 -5.34
CA TRP A 119 14.06 15.43 -5.28
C TRP A 119 14.59 15.76 -6.69
N ASN A 120 14.54 14.81 -7.60
CA ASN A 120 15.01 14.98 -8.99
C ASN A 120 14.22 16.07 -9.74
N LEU A 121 12.89 16.14 -9.51
CA LEU A 121 12.04 17.19 -10.09
C LEU A 121 12.33 18.59 -9.53
N ARG A 122 12.82 18.67 -8.29
CA ARG A 122 13.27 19.93 -7.68
C ARG A 122 14.58 20.39 -8.31
N SER A 123 15.55 19.49 -8.45
CA SER A 123 16.88 19.79 -8.98
C SER A 123 16.88 20.24 -10.44
N ARG A 124 15.87 19.80 -11.24
CA ARG A 124 15.73 20.24 -12.64
C ARG A 124 15.20 21.67 -12.82
N LYS A 125 14.66 22.27 -11.76
CA LYS A 125 14.13 23.65 -11.77
C LYS A 125 15.12 24.68 -11.23
N SER A 126 16.22 24.24 -10.67
CA SER A 126 17.35 25.05 -10.20
C SER A 126 18.40 25.14 -11.30
#